data_ab5923632c50558c85dedb8a1f66791e
#
_entry.id   ab5923632c50558c85dedb8a1f66791e
#
_cell.length_a   1.000
_cell.length_b   1.000
_cell.length_c   1.000
_cell.angle_alpha   90.00
_cell.angle_beta   90.00
_cell.angle_gamma   90.00
#
_symmetry.space_group_name_H-M   'P 1'
#
loop_
_entity.id
_entity.type
_entity.pdbx_description
1 polymer ?
#
loop_
_entity_poly.entity_id
_entity_poly.type
_entity_poly.pdbx_seq_one_letter_code
_entity_poly.pdbx_strand_id
1 'polypeptide(L)'
;MTTETDFSSDIVAGKEQSKVKSKPLLNRKLLLFMVAMVLANVGGSMYAPLLPLYLKDLNASIVQVGLFFTLSQVIPLALQILGGWISDSLGRLRSIAMGSLAGVFSYVGLILAPTWQFVLVGEGLSSITRSLVGPSFSAFIAEQSTEETRARVFGITETLFMIVAVVGPPLGGWLAYRYGFKVMLMCAGALYFVATVIRVLMARTAAKEEESKPQKLTVMSLKTSLGTMLGLVLGGGLVTWILLTDGVRDVAYALSFNLMPLYLDEIGGLTIQQIGWLESIFGVFMMLVTIPAGWLADKRGERIGIVLGFALEFFALLIFMRAGSFWGYGIAWATLGVGVGMMSPSYQSLISKAVPEKLRGTAFGLFNTSLGLVSLPAPAIGAQLWERVSPRFPFQVTAWMSLLAIIPAWLKFKLPGKVEAPESAAAPATD
;
A
#
# COMPACT_ATOMS: atom_id res chain seq x y z
N MET A 1 -71.98 -9.69 43.52
CA MET A 1 -72.11 -10.46 42.29
C MET A 1 -71.07 -9.86 41.33
N THR A 2 -69.75 -10.06 41.49
CA THR A 2 -68.88 -11.20 41.20
C THR A 2 -68.91 -11.61 39.73
N THR A 3 -67.93 -11.24 39.01
CA THR A 3 -67.23 -12.07 38.04
C THR A 3 -65.77 -11.55 37.84
N GLU A 4 -64.85 -12.18 38.57
CA GLU A 4 -63.45 -12.22 38.21
C GLU A 4 -63.33 -13.05 36.93
N THR A 5 -62.72 -12.51 35.93
CA THR A 5 -62.26 -13.23 34.72
C THR A 5 -60.76 -13.32 34.72
N ASP A 6 -60.36 -14.51 34.80
CA ASP A 6 -59.08 -15.20 34.66
C ASP A 6 -58.22 -14.62 33.54
N PHE A 7 -57.03 -14.06 33.88
CA PHE A 7 -56.05 -13.45 32.99
C PHE A 7 -54.63 -13.98 33.26
N SER A 8 -54.50 -15.30 33.43
CA SER A 8 -53.21 -15.89 33.79
C SER A 8 -52.80 -17.16 33.03
N SER A 9 -53.16 -17.33 31.78
CA SER A 9 -52.74 -18.54 31.02
C SER A 9 -52.06 -18.36 29.67
N ASP A 10 -51.77 -17.13 29.20
CA ASP A 10 -51.20 -16.93 27.82
C ASP A 10 -49.79 -16.36 27.75
N ILE A 11 -48.98 -16.41 28.81
CA ILE A 11 -47.59 -15.87 28.80
C ILE A 11 -46.49 -16.96 28.79
N VAL A 12 -46.82 -18.22 28.55
CA VAL A 12 -45.81 -19.31 28.55
C VAL A 12 -45.79 -20.08 27.23
N ALA A 13 -45.93 -19.42 26.09
CA ALA A 13 -45.69 -20.07 24.81
C ALA A 13 -44.92 -19.14 23.89
N GLY A 14 -43.64 -19.43 23.64
CA GLY A 14 -42.98 -18.89 22.44
C GLY A 14 -41.74 -18.03 22.65
N LYS A 15 -40.80 -18.39 23.46
CA LYS A 15 -39.38 -18.03 23.27
C LYS A 15 -38.60 -19.23 22.74
N GLU A 16 -38.97 -19.77 21.62
CA GLU A 16 -37.99 -20.41 20.74
C GLU A 16 -37.07 -19.30 20.18
N GLN A 17 -36.03 -19.02 20.93
CA GLN A 17 -34.86 -18.30 20.38
C GLN A 17 -34.32 -19.20 19.26
N SER A 18 -34.74 -18.93 18.02
CA SER A 18 -34.05 -19.43 16.83
C SER A 18 -32.58 -19.03 17.01
N LYS A 19 -31.72 -19.99 17.36
CA LYS A 19 -30.26 -19.85 17.25
C LYS A 19 -29.98 -19.52 15.80
N VAL A 20 -29.94 -18.22 15.48
CA VAL A 20 -29.39 -17.72 14.23
C VAL A 20 -27.96 -18.26 14.19
N LYS A 21 -27.74 -19.34 13.45
CA LYS A 21 -26.40 -19.86 13.17
C LYS A 21 -25.64 -18.67 12.56
N SER A 22 -24.79 -18.05 13.35
CA SER A 22 -23.93 -16.97 12.86
C SER A 22 -23.18 -17.51 11.66
N LYS A 23 -23.44 -16.95 10.48
CA LYS A 23 -22.68 -17.30 9.27
C LYS A 23 -21.21 -17.09 9.59
N PRO A 24 -20.33 -18.04 9.26
CA PRO A 24 -18.90 -17.89 9.54
C PRO A 24 -18.41 -16.59 8.92
N LEU A 25 -17.57 -15.84 9.66
CA LEU A 25 -17.00 -14.55 9.25
C LEU A 25 -16.32 -14.63 7.88
N LEU A 26 -15.67 -15.77 7.61
CA LEU A 26 -15.03 -16.09 6.35
C LEU A 26 -15.75 -17.28 5.71
N ASN A 27 -16.45 -17.04 4.61
CA ASN A 27 -16.99 -18.11 3.81
C ASN A 27 -15.85 -18.85 3.05
N ARG A 28 -16.14 -20.05 2.55
CA ARG A 28 -15.14 -20.88 1.86
C ARG A 28 -14.53 -20.18 0.63
N LYS A 29 -15.33 -19.40 -0.12
CA LYS A 29 -14.86 -18.63 -1.29
C LYS A 29 -13.85 -17.56 -0.85
N LEU A 30 -14.15 -16.82 0.21
CA LEU A 30 -13.29 -15.77 0.75
C LEU A 30 -12.01 -16.35 1.37
N LEU A 31 -12.10 -17.49 2.07
CA LEU A 31 -10.93 -18.16 2.63
C LEU A 31 -9.95 -18.63 1.53
N LEU A 32 -10.44 -19.30 0.48
CA LEU A 32 -9.62 -19.70 -0.66
C LEU A 32 -8.98 -18.50 -1.35
N PHE A 33 -9.73 -17.41 -1.45
CA PHE A 33 -9.24 -16.17 -2.02
C PHE A 33 -8.10 -15.56 -1.19
N MET A 34 -8.26 -15.52 0.14
CA MET A 34 -7.21 -15.05 1.07
C MET A 34 -5.96 -15.93 1.02
N VAL A 35 -6.10 -17.25 0.95
CA VAL A 35 -4.95 -18.15 0.78
C VAL A 35 -4.20 -17.86 -0.52
N ALA A 36 -4.92 -17.75 -1.64
CA ALA A 36 -4.30 -17.40 -2.92
C ALA A 36 -3.61 -16.03 -2.87
N MET A 37 -4.18 -15.08 -2.12
CA MET A 37 -3.60 -13.77 -1.92
C MET A 37 -2.29 -13.84 -1.11
N VAL A 38 -2.29 -14.56 0.02
CA VAL A 38 -1.10 -14.74 0.85
C VAL A 38 0.03 -15.37 0.05
N LEU A 39 -0.24 -16.47 -0.69
CA LEU A 39 0.76 -17.14 -1.52
C LEU A 39 1.37 -16.19 -2.58
N ALA A 40 0.53 -15.44 -3.28
CA ALA A 40 1.01 -14.50 -4.29
C ALA A 40 1.85 -13.37 -3.69
N ASN A 41 1.43 -12.84 -2.53
CA ASN A 41 2.13 -11.73 -1.88
C ASN A 41 3.42 -12.17 -1.19
N VAL A 42 3.50 -13.41 -0.65
CA VAL A 42 4.77 -13.98 -0.15
C VAL A 42 5.78 -14.02 -1.29
N GLY A 43 5.39 -14.53 -2.47
CA GLY A 43 6.27 -14.53 -3.65
C GLY A 43 6.74 -13.12 -4.01
N GLY A 44 5.83 -12.13 -4.02
CA GLY A 44 6.18 -10.73 -4.32
C GLY A 44 7.11 -10.11 -3.30
N SER A 45 6.86 -10.30 -2.01
CA SER A 45 7.67 -9.73 -0.93
C SER A 45 9.05 -10.36 -0.78
N MET A 46 9.25 -11.59 -1.29
CA MET A 46 10.57 -12.22 -1.32
C MET A 46 11.56 -11.51 -2.23
N TYR A 47 11.13 -10.97 -3.37
CA TYR A 47 12.06 -10.41 -4.35
C TYR A 47 12.02 -8.88 -4.43
N ALA A 48 10.87 -8.25 -4.18
CA ALA A 48 10.70 -6.81 -4.44
C ALA A 48 11.75 -5.93 -3.72
N PRO A 49 12.05 -6.10 -2.42
CA PRO A 49 13.09 -5.33 -1.74
C PRO A 49 14.50 -5.66 -2.24
N LEU A 50 14.70 -6.85 -2.80
CA LEU A 50 16.01 -7.33 -3.27
C LEU A 50 16.22 -7.09 -4.77
N LEU A 51 15.22 -6.51 -5.47
CA LEU A 51 15.28 -6.25 -6.91
C LEU A 51 16.50 -5.41 -7.33
N PRO A 52 16.91 -4.35 -6.59
CA PRO A 52 18.14 -3.62 -6.94
C PRO A 52 19.40 -4.50 -6.95
N LEU A 53 19.49 -5.45 -6.01
CA LEU A 53 20.62 -6.40 -5.93
C LEU A 53 20.57 -7.43 -7.07
N TYR A 54 19.37 -7.87 -7.47
CA TYR A 54 19.20 -8.71 -8.65
C TYR A 54 19.63 -8.03 -9.94
N LEU A 55 19.31 -6.74 -10.10
CA LEU A 55 19.77 -5.94 -11.26
C LEU A 55 21.30 -5.85 -11.27
N LYS A 56 21.93 -5.66 -10.10
CA LYS A 56 23.38 -5.69 -9.94
C LYS A 56 23.98 -7.06 -10.30
N ASP A 57 23.33 -8.15 -9.88
CA ASP A 57 23.73 -9.54 -10.25
C ASP A 57 23.69 -9.76 -11.78
N LEU A 58 22.81 -9.04 -12.49
CA LEU A 58 22.74 -8.97 -13.95
C LEU A 58 23.71 -7.91 -14.56
N ASN A 59 24.73 -7.49 -13.81
CA ASN A 59 25.76 -6.51 -14.20
C ASN A 59 25.22 -5.10 -14.51
N ALA A 60 24.12 -4.69 -13.91
CA ALA A 60 23.67 -3.29 -13.99
C ALA A 60 24.54 -2.39 -13.11
N SER A 61 25.01 -1.26 -13.65
CA SER A 61 25.62 -0.20 -12.86
C SER A 61 24.58 0.53 -12.00
N ILE A 62 25.03 1.27 -11.00
CA ILE A 62 24.13 2.07 -10.14
C ILE A 62 23.23 3.01 -10.95
N VAL A 63 23.81 3.68 -11.97
CA VAL A 63 23.05 4.57 -12.87
C VAL A 63 22.00 3.79 -13.67
N GLN A 64 22.33 2.57 -14.11
CA GLN A 64 21.38 1.71 -14.83
C GLN A 64 20.27 1.21 -13.91
N VAL A 65 20.55 0.94 -12.65
CA VAL A 65 19.52 0.61 -11.64
C VAL A 65 18.57 1.80 -11.43
N GLY A 66 19.09 3.01 -11.29
CA GLY A 66 18.27 4.22 -11.21
C GLY A 66 17.40 4.42 -12.46
N LEU A 67 17.96 4.22 -13.65
CA LEU A 67 17.22 4.29 -14.92
C LEU A 67 16.14 3.20 -14.99
N PHE A 68 16.45 1.97 -14.55
CA PHE A 68 15.48 0.88 -14.47
C PHE A 68 14.25 1.29 -13.64
N PHE A 69 14.43 1.80 -12.43
CA PHE A 69 13.32 2.20 -11.57
C PHE A 69 12.55 3.41 -12.13
N THR A 70 13.21 4.32 -12.82
CA THR A 70 12.54 5.39 -13.56
C THR A 70 11.63 4.84 -14.66
N LEU A 71 12.13 3.94 -15.49
CA LEU A 71 11.38 3.36 -16.61
C LEU A 71 10.28 2.42 -16.13
N SER A 72 10.51 1.65 -15.05
CA SER A 72 9.52 0.72 -14.48
C SER A 72 8.28 1.43 -13.90
N GLN A 73 8.36 2.72 -13.57
CA GLN A 73 7.23 3.50 -13.08
C GLN A 73 6.30 4.02 -14.19
N VAL A 74 6.76 4.07 -15.45
CA VAL A 74 5.98 4.62 -16.57
C VAL A 74 4.74 3.76 -16.83
N ILE A 75 4.89 2.45 -16.88
CA ILE A 75 3.78 1.51 -17.15
C ILE A 75 2.71 1.54 -16.05
N PRO A 76 3.04 1.44 -14.74
CA PRO A 76 2.07 1.57 -13.67
C PRO A 76 1.26 2.86 -13.72
N LEU A 77 1.91 4.00 -13.97
CA LEU A 77 1.23 5.29 -14.05
C LEU A 77 0.24 5.35 -15.23
N ALA A 78 0.64 4.82 -16.39
CA ALA A 78 -0.25 4.72 -17.55
C ALA A 78 -1.45 3.78 -17.31
N LEU A 79 -1.23 2.66 -16.61
CA LEU A 79 -2.25 1.64 -16.37
C LEU A 79 -3.14 1.93 -15.14
N GLN A 80 -2.76 2.81 -14.25
CA GLN A 80 -3.49 3.07 -13.00
C GLN A 80 -4.92 3.53 -13.25
N ILE A 81 -5.13 4.35 -14.29
CA ILE A 81 -6.44 4.83 -14.70
C ILE A 81 -7.24 3.72 -15.41
N LEU A 82 -6.59 2.90 -16.22
CA LEU A 82 -7.23 1.87 -17.04
C LEU A 82 -7.61 0.62 -16.22
N GLY A 83 -6.84 0.28 -15.20
CA GLY A 83 -7.03 -0.97 -14.44
C GLY A 83 -8.36 -1.04 -13.70
N GLY A 84 -8.80 0.06 -13.08
CA GLY A 84 -10.11 0.16 -12.45
C GLY A 84 -11.25 -0.06 -13.45
N TRP A 85 -11.17 0.59 -14.61
CA TRP A 85 -12.15 0.46 -15.68
C TRP A 85 -12.26 -0.97 -16.24
N ILE A 86 -11.11 -1.61 -16.47
CA ILE A 86 -11.08 -3.00 -16.95
C ILE A 86 -11.71 -3.93 -15.89
N SER A 87 -11.39 -3.72 -14.61
CA SER A 87 -11.98 -4.47 -13.51
C SER A 87 -13.50 -4.38 -13.46
N ASP A 88 -14.05 -3.18 -13.66
CA ASP A 88 -15.50 -2.95 -13.65
C ASP A 88 -16.20 -3.52 -14.89
N SER A 89 -15.51 -3.59 -16.04
CA SER A 89 -16.08 -4.08 -17.29
C SER A 89 -16.05 -5.62 -17.44
N LEU A 90 -15.00 -6.28 -16.93
CA LEU A 90 -14.80 -7.73 -17.06
C LEU A 90 -15.37 -8.55 -15.90
N GLY A 91 -15.70 -7.90 -14.79
CA GLY A 91 -16.06 -8.54 -13.52
C GLY A 91 -14.83 -8.87 -12.66
N ARG A 92 -15.02 -8.88 -11.32
CA ARG A 92 -13.94 -8.93 -10.34
C ARG A 92 -13.01 -10.14 -10.48
N LEU A 93 -13.57 -11.34 -10.43
CA LEU A 93 -12.80 -12.58 -10.47
C LEU A 93 -12.12 -12.82 -11.82
N ARG A 94 -12.73 -12.40 -12.94
CA ARG A 94 -12.13 -12.50 -14.27
C ARG A 94 -10.93 -11.56 -14.39
N SER A 95 -11.04 -10.32 -13.92
CA SER A 95 -9.94 -9.36 -13.90
C SER A 95 -8.77 -9.85 -13.04
N ILE A 96 -9.07 -10.43 -11.86
CA ILE A 96 -8.06 -11.05 -10.99
C ILE A 96 -7.38 -12.23 -11.70
N ALA A 97 -8.13 -13.10 -12.38
CA ALA A 97 -7.56 -14.25 -13.09
C ALA A 97 -6.65 -13.79 -14.24
N MET A 98 -7.09 -12.85 -15.07
CA MET A 98 -6.29 -12.29 -16.18
C MET A 98 -5.04 -11.58 -15.68
N GLY A 99 -5.17 -10.73 -14.67
CA GLY A 99 -4.03 -10.06 -14.05
C GLY A 99 -3.06 -11.07 -13.43
N SER A 100 -3.56 -12.15 -12.82
CA SER A 100 -2.71 -13.19 -12.25
C SER A 100 -1.95 -13.99 -13.32
N LEU A 101 -2.54 -14.23 -14.49
CA LEU A 101 -1.83 -14.84 -15.62
C LEU A 101 -0.69 -13.95 -16.11
N ALA A 102 -0.92 -12.63 -16.25
CA ALA A 102 0.16 -11.69 -16.54
C ALA A 102 1.28 -11.75 -15.51
N GLY A 103 0.94 -11.93 -14.22
CA GLY A 103 1.92 -12.11 -13.14
C GLY A 103 2.76 -13.39 -13.27
N VAL A 104 2.19 -14.51 -13.71
CA VAL A 104 2.96 -15.73 -14.01
C VAL A 104 3.98 -15.46 -15.11
N PHE A 105 3.57 -14.81 -16.20
CA PHE A 105 4.48 -14.43 -17.28
C PHE A 105 5.53 -13.40 -16.81
N SER A 106 5.19 -12.52 -15.87
CA SER A 106 6.16 -11.63 -15.21
C SER A 106 7.29 -12.43 -14.55
N TYR A 107 6.95 -13.42 -13.71
CA TYR A 107 7.98 -14.28 -13.09
C TYR A 107 8.82 -15.05 -14.12
N VAL A 108 8.20 -15.55 -15.17
CA VAL A 108 8.95 -16.19 -16.28
C VAL A 108 9.93 -15.19 -16.91
N GLY A 109 9.49 -13.97 -17.17
CA GLY A 109 10.34 -12.90 -17.69
C GLY A 109 11.50 -12.56 -16.75
N LEU A 110 11.25 -12.48 -15.43
CA LEU A 110 12.28 -12.22 -14.42
C LEU A 110 13.32 -13.36 -14.35
N ILE A 111 12.88 -14.63 -14.34
CA ILE A 111 13.75 -15.81 -14.25
C ILE A 111 14.64 -15.96 -15.49
N LEU A 112 14.06 -15.73 -16.67
CA LEU A 112 14.73 -15.90 -17.95
C LEU A 112 15.53 -14.66 -18.38
N ALA A 113 15.45 -13.55 -17.65
CA ALA A 113 16.15 -12.32 -17.99
C ALA A 113 17.67 -12.54 -18.12
N PRO A 114 18.28 -12.33 -19.30
CA PRO A 114 19.72 -12.43 -19.48
C PRO A 114 20.46 -11.15 -19.06
N THR A 115 19.77 -10.02 -19.06
CA THR A 115 20.29 -8.71 -18.67
C THR A 115 19.22 -7.89 -17.96
N TRP A 116 19.63 -6.83 -17.27
CA TRP A 116 18.72 -5.96 -16.52
C TRP A 116 17.61 -5.33 -17.37
N GLN A 117 17.84 -5.08 -18.68
CA GLN A 117 16.81 -4.52 -19.57
C GLN A 117 15.63 -5.48 -19.77
N PHE A 118 15.87 -6.78 -19.82
CA PHE A 118 14.80 -7.77 -19.93
C PHE A 118 13.95 -7.88 -18.66
N VAL A 119 14.50 -7.50 -17.50
CA VAL A 119 13.74 -7.41 -16.25
C VAL A 119 12.62 -6.36 -16.36
N LEU A 120 12.79 -5.29 -17.17
CA LEU A 120 11.72 -4.30 -17.44
C LEU A 120 10.48 -4.94 -18.07
N VAL A 121 10.65 -5.96 -18.90
CA VAL A 121 9.49 -6.68 -19.50
C VAL A 121 8.72 -7.41 -18.40
N GLY A 122 9.43 -8.09 -17.49
CA GLY A 122 8.84 -8.74 -16.33
C GLY A 122 8.10 -7.74 -15.43
N GLU A 123 8.73 -6.62 -15.10
CA GLU A 123 8.11 -5.55 -14.29
C GLU A 123 6.93 -4.86 -15.00
N GLY A 124 6.97 -4.72 -16.33
CA GLY A 124 5.84 -4.26 -17.12
C GLY A 124 4.62 -5.19 -16.98
N LEU A 125 4.80 -6.50 -17.10
CA LEU A 125 3.76 -7.50 -16.88
C LEU A 125 3.26 -7.50 -15.41
N SER A 126 4.17 -7.35 -14.45
CA SER A 126 3.81 -7.16 -13.03
C SER A 126 2.94 -5.92 -12.81
N SER A 127 3.17 -4.85 -13.57
CA SER A 127 2.36 -3.62 -13.51
C SER A 127 0.93 -3.85 -14.01
N ILE A 128 0.76 -4.63 -15.09
CA ILE A 128 -0.57 -5.08 -15.55
C ILE A 128 -1.27 -5.89 -14.44
N THR A 129 -0.53 -6.78 -13.80
CA THR A 129 -1.06 -7.55 -12.66
C THR A 129 -1.56 -6.63 -11.56
N ARG A 130 -0.74 -5.69 -11.11
CA ARG A 130 -1.10 -4.76 -10.01
C ARG A 130 -2.32 -3.91 -10.37
N SER A 131 -2.42 -3.42 -11.59
CA SER A 131 -3.53 -2.60 -12.05
C SER A 131 -4.87 -3.35 -12.12
N LEU A 132 -4.86 -4.63 -12.44
CA LEU A 132 -6.07 -5.46 -12.54
C LEU A 132 -6.46 -6.11 -11.21
N VAL A 133 -5.47 -6.65 -10.48
CA VAL A 133 -5.74 -7.42 -9.26
C VAL A 133 -6.08 -6.52 -8.08
N GLY A 134 -5.38 -5.41 -7.88
CA GLY A 134 -5.55 -4.54 -6.71
C GLY A 134 -6.99 -4.01 -6.53
N PRO A 135 -7.54 -3.27 -7.51
CA PRO A 135 -8.90 -2.75 -7.42
C PRO A 135 -9.96 -3.86 -7.33
N SER A 136 -9.79 -4.93 -8.14
CA SER A 136 -10.71 -6.07 -8.15
C SER A 136 -10.72 -6.83 -6.82
N PHE A 137 -9.57 -6.89 -6.14
CA PHE A 137 -9.39 -7.52 -4.85
C PHE A 137 -10.22 -6.83 -3.76
N SER A 138 -10.05 -5.53 -3.60
CA SER A 138 -10.78 -4.76 -2.60
C SER A 138 -12.29 -4.78 -2.83
N ALA A 139 -12.72 -4.69 -4.10
CA ALA A 139 -14.13 -4.80 -4.47
C ALA A 139 -14.68 -6.19 -4.16
N PHE A 140 -13.98 -7.27 -4.49
CA PHE A 140 -14.40 -8.63 -4.19
C PHE A 140 -14.58 -8.87 -2.68
N ILE A 141 -13.66 -8.40 -1.84
CA ILE A 141 -13.81 -8.48 -0.39
C ILE A 141 -15.06 -7.72 0.09
N ALA A 142 -15.28 -6.51 -0.43
CA ALA A 142 -16.44 -5.70 -0.07
C ALA A 142 -17.76 -6.39 -0.45
N GLU A 143 -17.83 -7.04 -1.61
CA GLU A 143 -19.00 -7.76 -2.12
C GLU A 143 -19.26 -9.09 -1.37
N GLN A 144 -18.21 -9.77 -0.91
CA GLN A 144 -18.32 -11.04 -0.16
C GLN A 144 -18.51 -10.87 1.36
N SER A 145 -18.47 -9.64 1.86
CA SER A 145 -18.67 -9.30 3.27
C SER A 145 -19.97 -8.53 3.48
N THR A 146 -20.64 -8.73 4.63
CA THR A 146 -21.79 -7.91 5.04
C THR A 146 -21.33 -6.57 5.57
N GLU A 147 -22.20 -5.57 5.64
CA GLU A 147 -21.85 -4.24 6.22
C GLU A 147 -21.29 -4.37 7.64
N GLU A 148 -21.84 -5.26 8.45
CA GLU A 148 -21.43 -5.50 9.84
C GLU A 148 -20.05 -6.18 9.95
N THR A 149 -19.67 -7.02 8.99
CA THR A 149 -18.45 -7.83 9.02
C THR A 149 -17.33 -7.24 8.16
N ARG A 150 -17.64 -6.32 7.26
CA ARG A 150 -16.71 -5.78 6.25
C ARG A 150 -15.43 -5.22 6.87
N ALA A 151 -15.55 -4.40 7.92
CA ALA A 151 -14.38 -3.83 8.59
C ALA A 151 -13.47 -4.92 9.20
N ARG A 152 -14.06 -5.98 9.78
CA ARG A 152 -13.28 -7.10 10.33
C ARG A 152 -12.56 -7.90 9.25
N VAL A 153 -13.22 -8.14 8.11
CA VAL A 153 -12.63 -8.87 6.97
C VAL A 153 -11.46 -8.08 6.38
N PHE A 154 -11.61 -6.76 6.17
CA PHE A 154 -10.51 -5.91 5.75
C PHE A 154 -9.37 -5.89 6.78
N GLY A 155 -9.68 -5.82 8.08
CA GLY A 155 -8.66 -5.87 9.14
C GLY A 155 -7.85 -7.17 9.13
N ILE A 156 -8.50 -8.33 8.93
CA ILE A 156 -7.81 -9.62 8.77
C ILE A 156 -6.91 -9.57 7.53
N THR A 157 -7.40 -9.04 6.42
CA THR A 157 -6.65 -8.94 5.17
C THR A 157 -5.39 -8.09 5.35
N GLU A 158 -5.52 -6.91 5.94
CA GLU A 158 -4.37 -6.02 6.22
C GLU A 158 -3.36 -6.67 7.16
N THR A 159 -3.83 -7.37 8.20
CA THR A 159 -2.96 -8.13 9.10
C THR A 159 -2.17 -9.20 8.35
N LEU A 160 -2.81 -9.94 7.44
CA LEU A 160 -2.14 -10.93 6.60
C LEU A 160 -1.10 -10.29 5.69
N PHE A 161 -1.38 -9.13 5.10
CA PHE A 161 -0.41 -8.39 4.29
C PHE A 161 0.81 -7.96 5.12
N MET A 162 0.60 -7.45 6.33
CA MET A 162 1.69 -7.06 7.24
C MET A 162 2.58 -8.27 7.61
N ILE A 163 1.97 -9.42 7.93
CA ILE A 163 2.72 -10.65 8.22
C ILE A 163 3.55 -11.08 7.00
N VAL A 164 2.97 -11.04 5.81
CA VAL A 164 3.67 -11.38 4.57
C VAL A 164 4.84 -10.44 4.31
N ALA A 165 4.67 -9.14 4.54
CA ALA A 165 5.73 -8.14 4.40
C ALA A 165 6.89 -8.37 5.38
N VAL A 166 6.62 -8.93 6.56
CA VAL A 166 7.64 -9.29 7.55
C VAL A 166 8.36 -10.60 7.19
N VAL A 167 7.63 -11.61 6.73
CA VAL A 167 8.18 -12.96 6.50
C VAL A 167 8.84 -13.13 5.13
N GLY A 168 8.33 -12.44 4.11
CA GLY A 168 8.78 -12.59 2.73
C GLY A 168 10.25 -12.22 2.50
N PRO A 169 10.71 -11.02 2.90
CA PRO A 169 12.07 -10.57 2.62
C PRO A 169 13.17 -11.47 3.20
N PRO A 170 13.11 -11.97 4.46
CA PRO A 170 14.11 -12.89 4.98
C PRO A 170 14.13 -14.22 4.24
N LEU A 171 12.95 -14.76 3.85
CA LEU A 171 12.88 -15.98 3.03
C LEU A 171 13.54 -15.73 1.68
N GLY A 172 13.24 -14.62 1.03
CA GLY A 172 13.85 -14.21 -0.23
C GLY A 172 15.37 -14.03 -0.09
N GLY A 173 15.80 -13.29 0.93
CA GLY A 173 17.22 -13.07 1.23
C GLY A 173 17.98 -14.36 1.51
N TRP A 174 17.41 -15.28 2.28
CA TRP A 174 18.00 -16.60 2.54
C TRP A 174 18.12 -17.44 1.26
N LEU A 175 17.06 -17.52 0.46
CA LEU A 175 17.08 -18.27 -0.80
C LEU A 175 18.07 -17.66 -1.79
N ALA A 176 18.08 -16.33 -1.96
CA ALA A 176 18.99 -15.65 -2.86
C ALA A 176 20.44 -15.80 -2.42
N TYR A 177 20.73 -15.70 -1.12
CA TYR A 177 22.07 -15.90 -0.57
C TYR A 177 22.59 -17.33 -0.76
N ARG A 178 21.73 -18.34 -0.54
CA ARG A 178 22.14 -19.74 -0.54
C ARG A 178 22.15 -20.37 -1.93
N TYR A 179 21.21 -19.97 -2.80
CA TYR A 179 20.96 -20.63 -4.08
C TYR A 179 20.95 -19.69 -5.29
N GLY A 180 21.12 -18.38 -5.05
CA GLY A 180 21.08 -17.33 -6.08
C GLY A 180 19.67 -16.80 -6.39
N PHE A 181 19.63 -15.63 -7.03
CA PHE A 181 18.38 -14.93 -7.33
C PHE A 181 17.42 -15.72 -8.22
N LYS A 182 17.92 -16.48 -9.20
CA LYS A 182 17.05 -17.26 -10.10
C LYS A 182 16.27 -18.34 -9.36
N VAL A 183 16.90 -19.03 -8.39
CA VAL A 183 16.21 -20.05 -7.58
C VAL A 183 15.19 -19.38 -6.66
N MET A 184 15.52 -18.26 -6.04
CA MET A 184 14.58 -17.46 -5.25
C MET A 184 13.36 -17.05 -6.09
N LEU A 185 13.57 -16.54 -7.31
CA LEU A 185 12.49 -16.16 -8.23
C LEU A 185 11.67 -17.38 -8.70
N MET A 186 12.28 -18.55 -8.90
CA MET A 186 11.54 -19.78 -9.19
C MET A 186 10.63 -20.20 -8.03
N CYS A 187 11.11 -20.13 -6.79
CA CYS A 187 10.28 -20.41 -5.61
C CYS A 187 9.14 -19.39 -5.47
N ALA A 188 9.42 -18.11 -5.63
CA ALA A 188 8.43 -17.05 -5.61
C ALA A 188 7.38 -17.20 -6.73
N GLY A 189 7.85 -17.50 -7.95
CA GLY A 189 7.00 -17.78 -9.11
C GLY A 189 6.12 -19.02 -8.94
N ALA A 190 6.65 -20.08 -8.30
CA ALA A 190 5.88 -21.28 -7.98
C ALA A 190 4.72 -20.98 -7.01
N LEU A 191 4.97 -20.20 -5.94
CA LEU A 191 3.94 -19.75 -5.02
C LEU A 191 2.88 -18.92 -5.76
N TYR A 192 3.34 -18.01 -6.62
CA TYR A 192 2.46 -17.16 -7.41
C TYR A 192 1.64 -17.98 -8.43
N PHE A 193 2.24 -18.98 -9.06
CA PHE A 193 1.56 -19.90 -9.99
C PHE A 193 0.44 -20.67 -9.29
N VAL A 194 0.70 -21.25 -8.10
CA VAL A 194 -0.34 -21.94 -7.30
C VAL A 194 -1.46 -20.98 -6.96
N ALA A 195 -1.15 -19.76 -6.54
CA ALA A 195 -2.15 -18.71 -6.29
C ALA A 195 -2.98 -18.41 -7.56
N THR A 196 -2.33 -18.34 -8.72
CA THR A 196 -3.00 -18.08 -10.00
C THR A 196 -3.95 -19.21 -10.38
N VAL A 197 -3.54 -20.47 -10.19
CA VAL A 197 -4.41 -21.64 -10.43
C VAL A 197 -5.69 -21.53 -9.57
N ILE A 198 -5.55 -21.26 -8.28
CA ILE A 198 -6.70 -21.08 -7.38
C ILE A 198 -7.62 -19.97 -7.90
N ARG A 199 -7.07 -18.80 -8.26
CA ARG A 199 -7.83 -17.64 -8.75
C ARG A 199 -8.55 -17.93 -10.07
N VAL A 200 -7.90 -18.62 -11.01
CA VAL A 200 -8.52 -19.04 -12.30
C VAL A 200 -9.63 -20.03 -12.07
N LEU A 201 -9.48 -21.02 -11.19
CA LEU A 201 -10.53 -21.97 -10.85
C LEU A 201 -11.74 -21.25 -10.21
N MET A 202 -11.50 -20.31 -9.31
CA MET A 202 -12.56 -19.49 -8.72
C MET A 202 -13.29 -18.66 -9.78
N ALA A 203 -12.57 -18.05 -10.72
CA ALA A 203 -13.19 -17.27 -11.80
C ALA A 203 -14.04 -18.13 -12.74
N ARG A 204 -13.61 -19.36 -13.05
CA ARG A 204 -14.40 -20.30 -13.87
C ARG A 204 -15.70 -20.72 -13.19
N THR A 205 -15.68 -20.89 -11.86
CA THR A 205 -16.87 -21.26 -11.10
C THR A 205 -17.86 -20.10 -11.01
N ALA A 206 -17.37 -18.87 -10.81
CA ALA A 206 -18.21 -17.67 -10.75
C ALA A 206 -18.81 -17.26 -12.11
N ALA A 207 -18.15 -17.56 -13.22
CA ALA A 207 -18.64 -17.23 -14.56
C ALA A 207 -20.02 -17.85 -14.90
N LYS A 208 -20.49 -18.79 -14.09
CA LYS A 208 -21.84 -19.39 -14.19
C LYS A 208 -22.89 -18.62 -13.36
N GLU A 209 -22.48 -17.72 -12.47
CA GLU A 209 -23.36 -17.06 -11.49
C GLU A 209 -23.53 -15.54 -11.73
N GLU A 210 -22.68 -14.88 -12.53
CA GLU A 210 -22.68 -13.41 -12.67
C GLU A 210 -22.95 -12.92 -14.09
N GLU A 211 -24.10 -12.28 -14.29
CA GLU A 211 -24.31 -11.27 -15.33
C GLU A 211 -23.95 -9.88 -14.75
N SER A 212 -22.67 -9.53 -14.75
CA SER A 212 -22.21 -8.19 -14.41
C SER A 212 -22.63 -7.21 -15.51
N LYS A 213 -23.47 -6.24 -15.21
CA LYS A 213 -23.78 -5.13 -16.14
C LYS A 213 -22.54 -4.23 -16.25
N PRO A 214 -21.91 -4.11 -17.43
CA PRO A 214 -20.73 -3.27 -17.60
C PRO A 214 -21.11 -1.79 -17.40
N GLN A 215 -20.41 -1.11 -16.51
CA GLN A 215 -20.53 0.34 -16.35
C GLN A 215 -19.78 1.02 -17.51
N LYS A 216 -20.51 1.79 -18.33
CA LYS A 216 -19.91 2.56 -19.43
C LYS A 216 -19.16 3.77 -18.86
N LEU A 217 -17.85 3.70 -18.82
CA LEU A 217 -17.03 4.90 -18.59
C LEU A 217 -16.97 5.74 -19.87
N THR A 218 -17.22 7.02 -19.72
CA THR A 218 -17.17 7.99 -20.82
C THR A 218 -15.90 8.83 -20.67
N VAL A 219 -15.22 9.14 -21.78
CA VAL A 219 -14.06 10.06 -21.82
C VAL A 219 -14.36 11.40 -21.11
N MET A 220 -15.64 11.82 -21.13
CA MET A 220 -16.14 12.99 -20.43
C MET A 220 -16.00 12.88 -18.90
N SER A 221 -16.23 11.71 -18.32
CA SER A 221 -16.08 11.49 -16.88
C SER A 221 -14.60 11.59 -16.45
N LEU A 222 -13.69 11.12 -17.30
CA LEU A 222 -12.23 11.25 -17.10
C LEU A 222 -11.80 12.73 -17.11
N LYS A 223 -12.26 13.51 -18.10
CA LYS A 223 -11.96 14.95 -18.21
C LYS A 223 -12.50 15.74 -17.01
N THR A 224 -13.70 15.42 -16.54
CA THR A 224 -14.31 16.05 -15.36
C THR A 224 -13.53 15.70 -14.10
N SER A 225 -13.13 14.44 -13.92
CA SER A 225 -12.30 14.01 -12.78
C SER A 225 -10.94 14.72 -12.77
N LEU A 226 -10.26 14.80 -13.92
CA LEU A 226 -8.98 15.52 -14.05
C LEU A 226 -9.14 17.01 -13.76
N GLY A 227 -10.20 17.66 -14.24
CA GLY A 227 -10.50 19.06 -13.95
C GLY A 227 -10.74 19.32 -12.46
N THR A 228 -11.49 18.41 -11.80
CA THR A 228 -11.74 18.49 -10.35
C THR A 228 -10.43 18.27 -9.56
N MET A 229 -9.59 17.31 -9.99
CA MET A 229 -8.26 17.09 -9.42
C MET A 229 -7.39 18.33 -9.51
N LEU A 230 -7.32 18.96 -10.67
CA LEU A 230 -6.54 20.17 -10.87
C LEU A 230 -7.06 21.33 -9.99
N GLY A 231 -8.38 21.47 -9.86
CA GLY A 231 -9.02 22.43 -8.97
C GLY A 231 -8.66 22.23 -7.50
N LEU A 232 -8.57 20.98 -7.02
CA LEU A 232 -8.13 20.66 -5.66
C LEU A 232 -6.66 20.99 -5.43
N VAL A 233 -5.79 20.78 -6.43
CA VAL A 233 -4.35 21.11 -6.35
C VAL A 233 -4.14 22.62 -6.32
N LEU A 234 -4.85 23.37 -7.17
CA LEU A 234 -4.66 24.80 -7.35
C LEU A 234 -5.47 25.66 -6.33
N GLY A 235 -6.36 25.05 -5.57
CA GLY A 235 -7.27 25.74 -4.65
C GLY A 235 -6.61 26.42 -3.44
N GLY A 236 -5.29 26.26 -3.22
CA GLY A 236 -4.53 26.97 -2.18
C GLY A 236 -4.82 26.53 -0.74
N GLY A 237 -5.71 25.54 -0.54
CA GLY A 237 -6.15 25.08 0.78
C GLY A 237 -5.24 24.01 1.41
N LEU A 238 -5.73 23.37 2.46
CA LEU A 238 -5.03 22.30 3.19
C LEU A 238 -4.61 21.16 2.25
N VAL A 239 -5.47 20.78 1.29
CA VAL A 239 -5.18 19.72 0.32
C VAL A 239 -3.97 20.06 -0.54
N THR A 240 -3.83 21.30 -1.00
CA THR A 240 -2.67 21.78 -1.77
C THR A 240 -1.38 21.63 -0.95
N TRP A 241 -1.41 22.01 0.33
CA TRP A 241 -0.24 21.89 1.20
C TRP A 241 0.12 20.43 1.51
N ILE A 242 -0.88 19.56 1.67
CA ILE A 242 -0.66 18.12 1.82
C ILE A 242 0.06 17.59 0.57
N LEU A 243 -0.50 17.84 -0.62
CA LEU A 243 0.06 17.37 -1.89
C LEU A 243 1.47 17.92 -2.15
N LEU A 244 1.72 19.20 -1.87
CA LEU A 244 3.04 19.80 -2.06
C LEU A 244 4.07 19.20 -1.11
N THR A 245 3.75 19.09 0.18
CA THR A 245 4.68 18.58 1.20
C THR A 245 4.98 17.09 0.97
N ASP A 246 3.95 16.30 0.69
CA ASP A 246 4.10 14.86 0.43
C ASP A 246 4.77 14.62 -0.93
N GLY A 247 4.48 15.42 -1.94
CA GLY A 247 5.14 15.36 -3.25
C GLY A 247 6.65 15.60 -3.16
N VAL A 248 7.07 16.60 -2.40
CA VAL A 248 8.50 16.87 -2.15
C VAL A 248 9.14 15.69 -1.41
N ARG A 249 8.47 15.13 -0.41
CA ARG A 249 8.93 13.95 0.31
C ARG A 249 9.04 12.73 -0.61
N ASP A 250 8.04 12.47 -1.43
CA ASP A 250 8.03 11.31 -2.31
C ASP A 250 9.13 11.39 -3.36
N VAL A 251 9.40 12.59 -3.92
CA VAL A 251 10.56 12.81 -4.79
C VAL A 251 11.85 12.52 -4.05
N ALA A 252 12.02 13.05 -2.83
CA ALA A 252 13.22 12.82 -2.02
C ALA A 252 13.39 11.35 -1.66
N TYR A 253 12.29 10.65 -1.32
CA TYR A 253 12.29 9.23 -1.02
C TYR A 253 12.66 8.39 -2.26
N ALA A 254 12.08 8.71 -3.41
CA ALA A 254 12.38 8.03 -4.67
C ALA A 254 13.83 8.21 -5.14
N LEU A 255 14.50 9.31 -4.75
CA LEU A 255 15.94 9.51 -5.00
C LEU A 255 16.81 8.45 -4.33
N SER A 256 16.44 7.97 -3.14
CA SER A 256 17.33 7.17 -2.29
C SER A 256 16.83 5.75 -2.02
N PHE A 257 15.53 5.53 -1.93
CA PHE A 257 14.95 4.28 -1.43
C PHE A 257 15.44 3.05 -2.21
N ASN A 258 15.39 3.09 -3.54
CA ASN A 258 15.83 1.98 -4.38
C ASN A 258 17.35 1.74 -4.32
N LEU A 259 18.12 2.69 -3.77
CA LEU A 259 19.57 2.58 -3.61
C LEU A 259 19.96 2.03 -2.22
N MET A 260 19.02 1.94 -1.26
CA MET A 260 19.32 1.45 0.10
C MET A 260 19.89 0.03 0.10
N PRO A 261 19.32 -0.98 -0.62
CA PRO A 261 19.88 -2.32 -0.64
C PRO A 261 21.29 -2.36 -1.24
N LEU A 262 21.57 -1.54 -2.26
CA LEU A 262 22.90 -1.42 -2.87
C LEU A 262 23.89 -0.78 -1.92
N TYR A 263 23.48 0.24 -1.14
CA TYR A 263 24.32 0.85 -0.12
C TYR A 263 24.68 -0.14 0.99
N LEU A 264 23.73 -0.95 1.44
CA LEU A 264 23.96 -1.98 2.44
C LEU A 264 24.95 -3.05 1.96
N ASP A 265 24.85 -3.43 0.69
CA ASP A 265 25.74 -4.41 0.07
C ASP A 265 27.15 -3.82 -0.17
N GLU A 266 27.26 -2.67 -0.89
CA GLU A 266 28.54 -2.12 -1.33
C GLU A 266 29.32 -1.38 -0.22
N ILE A 267 28.61 -0.61 0.58
CA ILE A 267 29.22 0.25 1.62
C ILE A 267 29.10 -0.40 2.99
N GLY A 268 27.94 -1.02 3.26
CA GLY A 268 27.66 -1.70 4.53
C GLY A 268 28.32 -3.08 4.66
N GLY A 269 28.69 -3.70 3.54
CA GLY A 269 29.28 -5.05 3.51
C GLY A 269 28.32 -6.14 4.01
N LEU A 270 26.99 -5.89 3.95
CA LEU A 270 25.98 -6.83 4.41
C LEU A 270 25.67 -7.87 3.35
N THR A 271 25.41 -9.08 3.79
CA THR A 271 24.93 -10.16 2.92
C THR A 271 23.47 -9.92 2.51
N ILE A 272 23.06 -10.48 1.36
CA ILE A 272 21.68 -10.43 0.87
C ILE A 272 20.69 -10.94 1.94
N GLN A 273 21.08 -11.98 2.69
CA GLN A 273 20.28 -12.51 3.80
C GLN A 273 20.09 -11.47 4.92
N GLN A 274 21.15 -10.76 5.31
CA GLN A 274 21.08 -9.71 6.32
C GLN A 274 20.21 -8.55 5.87
N ILE A 275 20.28 -8.17 4.59
CA ILE A 275 19.42 -7.15 4.00
C ILE A 275 17.95 -7.58 4.08
N GLY A 276 17.64 -8.83 3.76
CA GLY A 276 16.29 -9.36 3.94
C GLY A 276 15.78 -9.30 5.39
N TRP A 277 16.65 -9.52 6.38
CA TRP A 277 16.29 -9.37 7.79
C TRP A 277 16.02 -7.92 8.20
N LEU A 278 16.76 -6.95 7.63
CA LEU A 278 16.50 -5.53 7.88
C LEU A 278 15.10 -5.11 7.42
N GLU A 279 14.65 -5.60 6.26
CA GLU A 279 13.28 -5.36 5.78
C GLU A 279 12.22 -5.92 6.75
N SER A 280 12.50 -7.06 7.38
CA SER A 280 11.60 -7.57 8.43
C SER A 280 11.59 -6.68 9.67
N ILE A 281 12.74 -6.18 10.10
CA ILE A 281 12.83 -5.24 11.23
C ILE A 281 11.96 -4.02 10.93
N PHE A 282 12.08 -3.43 9.75
CA PHE A 282 11.22 -2.34 9.31
C PHE A 282 9.74 -2.69 9.40
N GLY A 283 9.33 -3.82 8.82
CA GLY A 283 7.93 -4.26 8.80
C GLY A 283 7.37 -4.51 10.19
N VAL A 284 8.13 -5.13 11.10
CA VAL A 284 7.72 -5.38 12.49
C VAL A 284 7.49 -4.06 13.23
N PHE A 285 8.44 -3.13 13.17
CA PHE A 285 8.31 -1.86 13.88
C PHE A 285 7.22 -0.98 13.29
N MET A 286 7.02 -0.97 11.96
CA MET A 286 5.90 -0.32 11.32
C MET A 286 4.56 -0.89 11.81
N MET A 287 4.42 -2.23 11.83
CA MET A 287 3.20 -2.91 12.29
C MET A 287 2.87 -2.59 13.75
N LEU A 288 3.87 -2.63 14.64
CA LEU A 288 3.69 -2.37 16.07
C LEU A 288 3.21 -0.93 16.35
N VAL A 289 3.64 0.03 15.52
CA VAL A 289 3.37 1.44 15.77
C VAL A 289 2.11 1.94 15.06
N THR A 290 1.66 1.29 13.97
CA THR A 290 0.51 1.77 13.16
C THR A 290 -0.76 1.97 14.00
N ILE A 291 -1.10 1.04 14.91
CA ILE A 291 -2.29 1.16 15.77
C ILE A 291 -2.13 2.26 16.83
N PRO A 292 -1.05 2.30 17.63
CA PRO A 292 -0.80 3.41 18.57
C PRO A 292 -0.74 4.79 17.88
N ALA A 293 -0.20 4.85 16.65
CA ALA A 293 -0.13 6.09 15.88
C ALA A 293 -1.51 6.60 15.47
N GLY A 294 -2.40 5.72 15.03
CA GLY A 294 -3.80 6.08 14.76
C GLY A 294 -4.48 6.66 15.99
N TRP A 295 -4.32 6.03 17.16
CA TRP A 295 -4.86 6.54 18.40
C TRP A 295 -4.25 7.89 18.85
N LEU A 296 -2.94 8.09 18.59
CA LEU A 296 -2.30 9.38 18.82
C LEU A 296 -2.87 10.46 17.90
N ALA A 297 -3.06 10.15 16.62
CA ALA A 297 -3.67 11.06 15.65
C ALA A 297 -5.09 11.46 16.05
N ASP A 298 -5.90 10.53 16.53
CA ASP A 298 -7.26 10.80 17.00
C ASP A 298 -7.31 11.69 18.24
N LYS A 299 -6.37 11.51 19.18
CA LYS A 299 -6.35 12.26 20.44
C LYS A 299 -5.67 13.62 20.35
N ARG A 300 -4.54 13.71 19.62
CA ARG A 300 -3.69 14.90 19.57
C ARG A 300 -3.65 15.58 18.20
N GLY A 301 -4.37 15.01 17.23
CA GLY A 301 -4.42 15.49 15.86
C GLY A 301 -3.35 14.86 14.96
N GLU A 302 -3.70 14.72 13.69
CA GLU A 302 -2.91 14.06 12.65
C GLU A 302 -1.53 14.70 12.44
N ARG A 303 -1.48 16.02 12.61
CA ARG A 303 -0.26 16.82 12.44
C ARG A 303 0.91 16.26 13.28
N ILE A 304 0.65 15.83 14.52
CA ILE A 304 1.70 15.34 15.42
C ILE A 304 2.29 14.04 14.90
N GLY A 305 1.45 13.11 14.45
CA GLY A 305 1.91 11.84 13.87
C GLY A 305 2.78 12.07 12.62
N ILE A 306 2.40 13.01 11.75
CA ILE A 306 3.14 13.34 10.54
C ILE A 306 4.49 13.98 10.87
N VAL A 307 4.51 14.97 11.76
CA VAL A 307 5.75 15.68 12.16
C VAL A 307 6.74 14.75 12.86
N LEU A 308 6.25 13.91 13.79
CA LEU A 308 7.10 12.91 14.43
C LEU A 308 7.62 11.89 13.43
N GLY A 309 6.81 11.47 12.47
CA GLY A 309 7.23 10.57 11.40
C GLY A 309 8.37 11.15 10.56
N PHE A 310 8.28 12.43 10.13
CA PHE A 310 9.37 13.10 9.41
C PHE A 310 10.63 13.24 10.26
N ALA A 311 10.50 13.57 11.54
CA ALA A 311 11.64 13.65 12.44
C ALA A 311 12.34 12.30 12.60
N LEU A 312 11.57 11.21 12.75
CA LEU A 312 12.10 9.85 12.83
C LEU A 312 12.77 9.41 11.53
N GLU A 313 12.19 9.74 10.37
CA GLU A 313 12.79 9.48 9.07
C GLU A 313 14.15 10.19 8.92
N PHE A 314 14.23 11.47 9.30
CA PHE A 314 15.49 12.21 9.35
C PHE A 314 16.55 11.52 10.22
N PHE A 315 16.19 11.16 11.46
CA PHE A 315 17.12 10.50 12.38
C PHE A 315 17.50 9.09 11.88
N ALA A 316 16.55 8.33 11.32
CA ALA A 316 16.83 7.03 10.74
C ALA A 316 17.88 7.10 9.63
N LEU A 317 17.78 8.07 8.72
CA LEU A 317 18.75 8.28 7.65
C LEU A 317 20.10 8.74 8.19
N LEU A 318 20.15 9.56 9.25
CA LEU A 318 21.42 9.92 9.91
C LEU A 318 22.10 8.70 10.54
N ILE A 319 21.34 7.84 11.23
CA ILE A 319 21.85 6.60 11.80
C ILE A 319 22.34 5.68 10.68
N PHE A 320 21.54 5.51 9.60
CA PHE A 320 21.88 4.72 8.43
C PHE A 320 23.23 5.10 7.81
N MET A 321 23.45 6.38 7.56
CA MET A 321 24.69 6.87 6.95
C MET A 321 25.93 6.74 7.85
N ARG A 322 25.74 6.59 9.17
CA ARG A 322 26.82 6.40 10.14
C ARG A 322 27.00 4.97 10.61
N ALA A 323 26.02 4.11 10.32
CA ALA A 323 26.10 2.71 10.71
C ALA A 323 27.23 1.99 9.98
N GLY A 324 27.90 1.09 10.69
CA GLY A 324 28.97 0.23 10.17
C GLY A 324 28.79 -1.22 10.59
N SER A 325 27.59 -1.60 11.09
CA SER A 325 27.29 -2.95 11.53
C SER A 325 25.83 -3.30 11.28
N PHE A 326 25.52 -4.60 11.21
CA PHE A 326 24.14 -5.08 11.05
C PHE A 326 23.17 -4.47 12.09
N TRP A 327 23.56 -4.41 13.36
CA TRP A 327 22.71 -3.86 14.42
C TRP A 327 22.53 -2.34 14.30
N GLY A 328 23.56 -1.61 13.84
CA GLY A 328 23.43 -0.18 13.55
C GLY A 328 22.42 0.09 12.44
N TYR A 329 22.47 -0.68 11.36
CA TYR A 329 21.48 -0.64 10.30
C TYR A 329 20.11 -1.10 10.81
N GLY A 330 20.04 -2.12 11.69
CA GLY A 330 18.82 -2.57 12.34
C GLY A 330 18.11 -1.47 13.12
N ILE A 331 18.84 -0.65 13.86
CA ILE A 331 18.29 0.52 14.56
C ILE A 331 17.75 1.56 13.56
N ALA A 332 18.48 1.80 12.47
CA ALA A 332 18.01 2.72 11.41
C ALA A 332 16.69 2.22 10.80
N TRP A 333 16.59 0.93 10.43
CA TRP A 333 15.38 0.32 9.87
C TRP A 333 14.21 0.30 10.85
N ALA A 334 14.46 0.00 12.12
CA ALA A 334 13.46 0.07 13.18
C ALA A 334 12.92 1.50 13.33
N THR A 335 13.81 2.50 13.37
CA THR A 335 13.44 3.91 13.48
C THR A 335 12.65 4.37 12.26
N LEU A 336 13.05 3.95 11.05
CA LEU A 336 12.35 4.24 9.81
C LEU A 336 10.95 3.60 9.80
N GLY A 337 10.84 2.33 10.23
CA GLY A 337 9.57 1.62 10.36
C GLY A 337 8.60 2.32 11.32
N VAL A 338 9.09 2.79 12.47
CA VAL A 338 8.30 3.62 13.39
C VAL A 338 7.83 4.91 12.72
N GLY A 339 8.72 5.62 12.03
CA GLY A 339 8.40 6.87 11.33
C GLY A 339 7.30 6.70 10.29
N VAL A 340 7.44 5.72 9.39
CA VAL A 340 6.43 5.41 8.37
C VAL A 340 5.12 4.93 8.98
N GLY A 341 5.19 4.08 10.03
CA GLY A 341 4.02 3.59 10.77
C GLY A 341 3.25 4.71 11.47
N MET A 342 3.89 5.81 11.85
CA MET A 342 3.23 7.00 12.40
C MET A 342 2.60 7.87 11.31
N MET A 343 3.27 8.03 10.17
CA MET A 343 2.79 8.90 9.10
C MET A 343 1.56 8.34 8.37
N SER A 344 1.58 7.05 8.02
CA SER A 344 0.57 6.43 7.16
C SER A 344 -0.87 6.63 7.65
N PRO A 345 -1.27 6.25 8.88
CA PRO A 345 -2.63 6.46 9.37
C PRO A 345 -2.96 7.95 9.56
N SER A 346 -1.97 8.77 9.92
CA SER A 346 -2.14 10.20 10.12
C SER A 346 -2.46 10.92 8.81
N TYR A 347 -1.77 10.58 7.71
CA TYR A 347 -2.08 11.12 6.37
C TYR A 347 -3.45 10.69 5.88
N GLN A 348 -3.79 9.41 6.01
CA GLN A 348 -5.11 8.90 5.60
C GLN A 348 -6.25 9.60 6.35
N SER A 349 -6.11 9.77 7.67
CA SER A 349 -7.07 10.51 8.50
C SER A 349 -7.17 11.98 8.07
N LEU A 350 -6.02 12.67 7.89
CA LEU A 350 -5.97 14.06 7.49
C LEU A 350 -6.66 14.29 6.15
N ILE A 351 -6.36 13.49 5.12
CA ILE A 351 -6.98 13.59 3.80
C ILE A 351 -8.48 13.33 3.89
N SER A 352 -8.90 12.30 4.63
CA SER A 352 -10.32 11.96 4.77
C SER A 352 -11.14 13.04 5.46
N LYS A 353 -10.52 13.81 6.37
CA LYS A 353 -11.15 14.94 7.08
C LYS A 353 -11.08 16.26 6.30
N ALA A 354 -10.02 16.44 5.50
CA ALA A 354 -9.79 17.66 4.71
C ALA A 354 -10.66 17.74 3.45
N VAL A 355 -11.13 16.60 2.94
CA VAL A 355 -11.81 16.51 1.65
C VAL A 355 -13.28 16.11 1.85
N PRO A 356 -14.24 16.82 1.18
CA PRO A 356 -15.65 16.42 1.18
C PRO A 356 -15.83 14.96 0.75
N GLU A 357 -16.81 14.26 1.34
CA GLU A 357 -17.03 12.82 1.14
C GLU A 357 -17.11 12.42 -0.34
N LYS A 358 -17.81 13.23 -1.14
CA LYS A 358 -17.97 13.00 -2.61
C LYS A 358 -16.65 13.05 -3.39
N LEU A 359 -15.62 13.71 -2.86
CA LEU A 359 -14.33 13.93 -3.52
C LEU A 359 -13.19 13.09 -2.90
N ARG A 360 -13.44 12.34 -1.83
CA ARG A 360 -12.40 11.54 -1.14
C ARG A 360 -11.71 10.56 -2.07
N GLY A 361 -12.47 9.80 -2.85
CA GLY A 361 -11.91 8.86 -3.83
C GLY A 361 -11.00 9.56 -4.85
N THR A 362 -11.44 10.72 -5.36
CA THR A 362 -10.66 11.55 -6.28
C THR A 362 -9.38 12.08 -5.62
N ALA A 363 -9.46 12.53 -4.36
CA ALA A 363 -8.31 13.03 -3.63
C ALA A 363 -7.27 11.95 -3.35
N PHE A 364 -7.70 10.74 -2.93
CA PHE A 364 -6.79 9.61 -2.76
C PHE A 364 -6.19 9.14 -4.10
N GLY A 365 -6.97 9.14 -5.18
CA GLY A 365 -6.47 8.86 -6.52
C GLY A 365 -5.43 9.87 -6.97
N LEU A 366 -5.67 11.16 -6.75
CA LEU A 366 -4.73 12.24 -7.04
C LEU A 366 -3.44 12.10 -6.21
N PHE A 367 -3.58 11.87 -4.92
CA PHE A 367 -2.48 11.66 -3.99
C PHE A 367 -1.55 10.54 -4.48
N ASN A 368 -2.10 9.42 -4.93
CA ASN A 368 -1.31 8.30 -5.43
C ASN A 368 -0.74 8.50 -6.86
N THR A 369 -1.34 9.35 -7.70
CA THR A 369 -0.98 9.46 -9.12
C THR A 369 -0.14 10.69 -9.44
N SER A 370 -0.50 11.87 -8.92
CA SER A 370 0.20 13.13 -9.24
C SER A 370 1.64 13.13 -8.73
N LEU A 371 1.84 12.53 -7.57
CA LEU A 371 3.14 12.39 -6.96
C LEU A 371 4.03 11.43 -7.77
N GLY A 372 3.44 10.36 -8.33
CA GLY A 372 4.14 9.44 -9.19
C GLY A 372 4.73 10.09 -10.45
N LEU A 373 4.03 11.04 -11.07
CA LEU A 373 4.52 11.75 -12.25
C LEU A 373 5.71 12.67 -11.95
N VAL A 374 5.65 13.40 -10.83
CA VAL A 374 6.72 14.32 -10.40
C VAL A 374 7.94 13.55 -9.93
N SER A 375 7.76 12.41 -9.28
CA SER A 375 8.86 11.56 -8.78
C SER A 375 9.50 10.65 -9.83
N LEU A 376 8.92 10.56 -11.06
CA LEU A 376 9.45 9.70 -12.13
C LEU A 376 10.96 9.80 -12.36
N PRO A 377 11.59 10.99 -12.53
CA PRO A 377 13.02 11.08 -12.79
C PRO A 377 13.88 10.87 -11.53
N ALA A 378 13.28 10.85 -10.35
CA ALA A 378 14.01 10.85 -9.09
C ALA A 378 14.97 9.65 -8.93
N PRO A 379 14.61 8.37 -9.24
CA PRO A 379 15.55 7.26 -9.11
C PRO A 379 16.80 7.43 -9.99
N ALA A 380 16.65 7.90 -11.23
CA ALA A 380 17.78 8.15 -12.14
C ALA A 380 18.65 9.30 -11.64
N ILE A 381 18.04 10.37 -11.12
CA ILE A 381 18.77 11.50 -10.51
C ILE A 381 19.51 11.02 -9.26
N GLY A 382 18.88 10.25 -8.38
CA GLY A 382 19.51 9.70 -7.18
C GLY A 382 20.73 8.84 -7.49
N ALA A 383 20.63 7.98 -8.50
CA ALA A 383 21.74 7.16 -8.95
C ALA A 383 22.91 8.00 -9.54
N GLN A 384 22.61 9.08 -10.27
CA GLN A 384 23.64 10.00 -10.73
C GLN A 384 24.30 10.79 -9.59
N LEU A 385 23.53 11.18 -8.57
CA LEU A 385 24.08 11.83 -7.38
C LEU A 385 25.01 10.88 -6.61
N TRP A 386 24.67 9.60 -6.55
CA TRP A 386 25.52 8.56 -5.99
C TRP A 386 26.88 8.49 -6.70
N GLU A 387 26.88 8.39 -8.01
CA GLU A 387 28.09 8.23 -8.84
C GLU A 387 28.93 9.50 -8.89
N ARG A 388 28.30 10.70 -9.07
CA ARG A 388 29.00 11.95 -9.32
C ARG A 388 29.43 12.69 -8.05
N VAL A 389 28.72 12.48 -6.93
CA VAL A 389 29.00 13.19 -5.67
C VAL A 389 29.50 12.22 -4.60
N SER A 390 28.65 11.33 -4.13
CA SER A 390 29.03 10.25 -3.21
C SER A 390 27.86 9.28 -2.98
N PRO A 391 28.12 8.03 -2.56
CA PRO A 391 27.08 7.05 -2.21
C PRO A 391 26.14 7.53 -1.10
N ARG A 392 26.57 8.45 -0.22
CA ARG A 392 25.76 9.00 0.86
C ARG A 392 24.87 10.17 0.44
N PHE A 393 25.18 10.81 -0.68
CA PHE A 393 24.55 12.08 -1.03
C PHE A 393 23.03 11.97 -1.30
N PRO A 394 22.50 10.97 -2.01
CA PRO A 394 21.06 10.79 -2.16
C PRO A 394 20.34 10.72 -0.82
N PHE A 395 20.90 9.99 0.14
CA PHE A 395 20.33 9.84 1.50
C PHE A 395 20.39 11.13 2.31
N GLN A 396 21.46 11.93 2.13
CA GLN A 396 21.54 13.27 2.73
C GLN A 396 20.44 14.18 2.22
N VAL A 397 20.21 14.21 0.90
CA VAL A 397 19.13 15.00 0.30
C VAL A 397 17.79 14.58 0.88
N THR A 398 17.51 13.28 0.94
CA THR A 398 16.26 12.76 1.52
C THR A 398 16.12 13.15 2.99
N ALA A 399 17.17 13.01 3.78
CA ALA A 399 17.16 13.38 5.20
C ALA A 399 16.83 14.88 5.40
N TRP A 400 17.49 15.76 4.65
CA TRP A 400 17.22 17.20 4.74
C TRP A 400 15.82 17.56 4.26
N MET A 401 15.31 16.92 3.21
CA MET A 401 13.93 17.14 2.73
C MET A 401 12.89 16.70 3.76
N SER A 402 13.11 15.56 4.44
CA SER A 402 12.24 15.11 5.54
C SER A 402 12.26 16.12 6.71
N LEU A 403 13.41 16.67 7.07
CA LEU A 403 13.51 17.71 8.09
C LEU A 403 12.77 19.00 7.68
N LEU A 404 12.96 19.46 6.44
CA LEU A 404 12.32 20.65 5.91
C LEU A 404 10.80 20.49 5.81
N ALA A 405 10.31 19.28 5.52
CA ALA A 405 8.89 18.96 5.45
C ALA A 405 8.16 19.13 6.80
N ILE A 406 8.88 19.10 7.92
CA ILE A 406 8.33 19.36 9.24
C ILE A 406 7.69 20.76 9.32
N ILE A 407 8.32 21.77 8.68
CA ILE A 407 7.88 23.17 8.75
C ILE A 407 6.46 23.33 8.16
N PRO A 408 6.19 22.99 6.89
CA PRO A 408 4.85 23.10 6.33
C PRO A 408 3.85 22.15 7.01
N ALA A 409 4.27 20.93 7.41
CA ALA A 409 3.42 20.01 8.15
C ALA A 409 2.96 20.61 9.48
N TRP A 410 3.84 21.26 10.21
CA TRP A 410 3.50 21.90 11.49
C TRP A 410 2.63 23.14 11.31
N LEU A 411 2.88 23.97 10.31
CA LEU A 411 2.18 25.26 10.11
C LEU A 411 0.83 25.09 9.41
N LYS A 412 0.74 24.18 8.43
CA LYS A 412 -0.40 24.13 7.50
C LYS A 412 -1.35 22.94 7.73
N PHE A 413 -0.91 21.86 8.39
CA PHE A 413 -1.74 20.65 8.60
C PHE A 413 -2.63 20.80 9.85
N LYS A 414 -3.25 21.95 10.00
CA LYS A 414 -4.30 22.19 11.00
C LYS A 414 -5.66 22.00 10.33
N LEU A 415 -6.46 21.07 10.83
CA LEU A 415 -7.86 21.03 10.47
C LEU A 415 -8.54 22.29 11.03
N PRO A 416 -9.43 22.95 10.28
CA PRO A 416 -10.30 23.98 10.86
C PRO A 416 -11.04 23.34 12.03
N GLY A 417 -11.03 24.01 13.19
CA GLY A 417 -11.76 23.53 14.37
C GLY A 417 -13.20 23.20 13.96
N LYS A 418 -13.78 22.17 14.56
CA LYS A 418 -15.22 21.93 14.41
C LYS A 418 -15.89 23.26 14.70
N VAL A 419 -16.54 23.86 13.68
CA VAL A 419 -17.53 24.90 13.93
C VAL A 419 -18.59 24.18 14.76
N GLU A 420 -18.64 24.47 16.06
CA GLU A 420 -19.78 24.08 16.89
C GLU A 420 -21.01 24.53 16.15
N ALA A 421 -21.86 23.58 15.74
CA ALA A 421 -23.16 23.95 15.20
C ALA A 421 -23.80 24.88 16.20
N PRO A 422 -24.33 26.05 15.78
CA PRO A 422 -25.00 26.92 16.70
C PRO A 422 -26.05 26.10 17.44
N GLU A 423 -25.95 26.09 18.76
CA GLU A 423 -26.88 25.45 19.65
C GLU A 423 -28.28 25.92 19.21
N SER A 424 -29.06 25.00 18.66
CA SER A 424 -30.43 25.26 18.17
C SER A 424 -31.13 26.02 19.30
N ALA A 425 -31.44 27.27 19.05
CA ALA A 425 -32.18 28.11 19.97
C ALA A 425 -33.39 27.31 20.47
N ALA A 426 -33.38 27.04 21.75
CA ALA A 426 -34.50 26.40 22.43
C ALA A 426 -35.76 27.11 22.01
N ALA A 427 -36.70 26.39 21.38
CA ALA A 427 -38.02 26.93 21.08
C ALA A 427 -38.64 27.41 22.41
N PRO A 428 -39.19 28.65 22.47
CA PRO A 428 -39.87 29.11 23.67
C PRO A 428 -41.05 28.20 23.99
N ALA A 429 -41.10 27.72 25.23
CA ALA A 429 -42.25 27.04 25.75
C ALA A 429 -43.47 27.96 25.58
N THR A 430 -44.41 27.54 24.79
CA THR A 430 -45.76 28.16 24.76
C THR A 430 -46.55 27.55 25.89
N ASP A 431 -46.95 28.43 26.84
CA ASP A 431 -47.93 28.19 27.88
C ASP A 431 -49.31 27.78 27.30
#